data_8a7c703198dd3462e08ab6c5fdc716b9
#
_entry.id   8a7c703198dd3462e08ab6c5fdc716b9
#
_cell.length_a   1.000
_cell.length_b   1.000
_cell.length_c   1.000
_cell.angle_alpha   90.00
_cell.angle_beta   90.00
_cell.angle_gamma   90.00
#
_symmetry.space_group_name_H-M   'P 1'
#
loop_
_entity.id
_entity.type
_entity.pdbx_description
1 polymer ?
#
loop_
_entity_poly.entity_id
_entity_poly.type
_entity_poly.pdbx_seq_one_letter_code
_entity_poly.pdbx_strand_id
1 'polypeptide(L)'
;MDTRGCFVSGYHTYIQSYQWLGHRMQNITSDKGVLKEIIRDGSGETVPPDSSVLVKFSGYLEHTDRPFDTNWFKKNPKLMKLGEDITLRGLEIGLLTMRKGELARFLFKPNYAFGTLGCPPLIPPNSTVLFEVELLDFLDSAESDRFFDLPPVNCCFSKIIKAAETERKFGNYLFHQTRFMDAKERYKRASSVLNRICAKETEKEKVDAARLLVFLNLSFVCLKLERPDRALAYGIKALELDEKNAKALFRCGQVRRVFFPIFHILQNSEVFFY
;
A
#
# COMPACT_ATOMS: atom_id res chain seq x y z
N MET A 1 -4.12 29.09 8.35
CA MET A 1 -3.36 29.24 9.59
C MET A 1 -3.97 28.32 10.61
N ASP A 2 -3.48 27.14 10.73
CA ASP A 2 -3.46 26.38 11.98
C ASP A 2 -2.53 25.16 11.79
N THR A 3 -1.25 25.41 12.00
CA THR A 3 -0.18 24.40 11.98
C THR A 3 0.01 23.89 13.41
N ARG A 4 -1.01 23.25 13.98
CA ARG A 4 -0.83 22.44 15.18
C ARG A 4 -0.75 20.98 14.80
N GLY A 5 0.35 20.62 14.11
CA GLY A 5 0.85 19.27 14.18
C GLY A 5 1.15 18.94 15.64
N CYS A 6 0.40 18.05 16.23
CA CYS A 6 0.71 17.47 17.53
C CYS A 6 2.09 16.83 17.48
N PHE A 7 3.11 17.59 17.79
CA PHE A 7 4.31 17.10 18.43
C PHE A 7 3.87 16.66 19.84
N VAL A 8 3.42 15.44 19.95
CA VAL A 8 3.20 14.83 21.25
C VAL A 8 4.54 14.92 21.98
N SER A 9 4.55 15.65 23.06
CA SER A 9 5.57 15.87 24.09
C SER A 9 6.76 14.89 24.09
N GLY A 10 7.52 14.81 23.00
CA GLY A 10 8.58 13.83 22.84
C GLY A 10 9.92 14.20 23.47
N TYR A 11 10.15 15.47 23.79
CA TYR A 11 11.47 15.92 24.20
C TYR A 11 11.96 15.40 25.57
N HIS A 12 11.08 14.91 26.43
CA HIS A 12 11.47 14.35 27.72
C HIS A 12 11.62 12.83 27.77
N THR A 13 11.17 12.11 26.77
CA THR A 13 11.08 10.64 26.83
C THR A 13 12.36 9.94 26.40
N TYR A 14 13.17 10.56 25.56
CA TYR A 14 14.39 9.95 25.01
C TYR A 14 15.61 10.00 25.96
N ILE A 15 15.53 10.80 27.01
CA ILE A 15 16.56 10.87 28.06
C ILE A 15 16.37 9.74 29.09
N GLN A 16 15.21 9.07 29.09
CA GLN A 16 14.93 7.99 30.02
C GLN A 16 15.66 6.72 29.59
N SER A 17 16.28 6.06 30.59
CA SER A 17 16.91 4.75 30.38
C SER A 17 15.89 3.76 29.82
N TYR A 18 16.28 2.99 28.82
CA TYR A 18 15.45 1.92 28.25
C TYR A 18 15.08 0.86 29.28
N GLN A 19 15.87 0.70 30.30
CA GLN A 19 15.54 -0.14 31.45
C GLN A 19 14.29 0.38 32.18
N TRP A 20 14.21 1.67 32.43
CA TRP A 20 13.04 2.27 33.07
C TRP A 20 11.78 2.21 32.17
N LEU A 21 11.93 2.51 30.89
CA LEU A 21 10.85 2.37 29.94
C LEU A 21 10.34 0.92 29.87
N GLY A 22 11.23 -0.05 29.82
CA GLY A 22 10.90 -1.47 29.77
C GLY A 22 10.04 -1.97 30.91
N HIS A 23 10.15 -1.36 32.12
CA HIS A 23 9.29 -1.72 33.26
C HIS A 23 7.82 -1.35 33.07
N ARG A 24 7.54 -0.38 32.23
CA ARG A 24 6.17 0.10 31.93
C ARG A 24 5.55 -0.58 30.69
N MET A 25 6.39 -1.16 29.86
CA MET A 25 5.97 -1.73 28.59
C MET A 25 5.48 -3.18 28.74
N GLN A 26 4.53 -3.54 27.93
CA GLN A 26 3.99 -4.90 27.85
C GLN A 26 4.96 -5.80 27.06
N ASN A 27 5.19 -7.01 27.57
CA ASN A 27 5.96 -8.02 26.86
C ASN A 27 5.13 -8.59 25.69
N ILE A 28 5.69 -8.55 24.49
CA ILE A 28 5.08 -9.17 23.30
C ILE A 28 5.64 -10.57 23.09
N THR A 29 6.94 -10.76 23.36
CA THR A 29 7.60 -12.07 23.25
C THR A 29 7.88 -12.65 24.62
N SER A 30 7.87 -13.99 24.73
CA SER A 30 8.10 -14.71 26.00
C SER A 30 9.47 -14.44 26.62
N ASP A 31 10.49 -14.17 25.80
CA ASP A 31 11.85 -13.86 26.20
C ASP A 31 12.07 -12.37 26.55
N LYS A 32 11.00 -11.57 26.52
CA LYS A 32 11.03 -10.12 26.75
C LYS A 32 11.98 -9.40 25.77
N GLY A 33 12.08 -9.91 24.54
CA GLY A 33 12.92 -9.35 23.50
C GLY A 33 12.25 -8.23 22.72
N VAL A 34 10.91 -8.22 22.70
CA VAL A 34 10.06 -7.19 22.11
C VAL A 34 9.09 -6.70 23.18
N LEU A 35 9.19 -5.42 23.51
CA LEU A 35 8.32 -4.73 24.46
C LEU A 35 7.50 -3.67 23.72
N LYS A 36 6.26 -3.41 24.15
CA LYS A 36 5.31 -2.47 23.52
C LYS A 36 4.66 -1.56 24.56
N GLU A 37 4.55 -0.28 24.23
CA GLU A 37 3.71 0.71 24.91
C GLU A 37 2.77 1.34 23.89
N ILE A 38 1.46 1.26 24.10
CA ILE A 38 0.47 1.93 23.25
C ILE A 38 0.37 3.39 23.70
N ILE A 39 0.61 4.32 22.77
CA ILE A 39 0.50 5.77 23.01
C ILE A 39 -0.88 6.25 22.61
N ARG A 40 -1.39 5.71 21.50
CA ARG A 40 -2.73 5.98 20.98
C ARG A 40 -3.30 4.68 20.45
N ASP A 41 -4.50 4.34 20.91
CA ASP A 41 -5.20 3.15 20.44
C ASP A 41 -5.56 3.24 18.97
N GLY A 42 -5.49 2.10 18.29
CA GLY A 42 -6.00 1.89 16.95
C GLY A 42 -7.43 1.33 16.97
N SER A 43 -7.97 1.11 15.79
CA SER A 43 -9.32 0.57 15.60
C SER A 43 -9.33 -0.66 14.70
N GLY A 44 -10.35 -1.51 14.86
CA GLY A 44 -10.54 -2.70 14.05
C GLY A 44 -9.69 -3.89 14.49
N GLU A 45 -9.42 -4.78 13.55
CA GLU A 45 -8.61 -5.98 13.75
C GLU A 45 -7.11 -5.68 13.75
N THR A 46 -6.34 -6.60 14.31
CA THR A 46 -4.88 -6.56 14.22
C THR A 46 -4.41 -6.91 12.81
N VAL A 47 -3.20 -6.51 12.46
CA VAL A 47 -2.60 -6.81 11.15
C VAL A 47 -2.47 -8.33 10.98
N PRO A 48 -3.08 -8.90 9.92
CA PRO A 48 -2.88 -10.31 9.59
C PRO A 48 -1.44 -10.58 9.11
N PRO A 49 -0.93 -11.81 9.28
CA PRO A 49 0.33 -12.23 8.67
C PRO A 49 0.32 -12.02 7.14
N ASP A 50 1.48 -11.81 6.56
CA ASP A 50 1.68 -11.61 5.11
C ASP A 50 0.93 -10.40 4.51
N SER A 51 0.43 -9.49 5.35
CA SER A 51 -0.20 -8.26 4.90
C SER A 51 0.80 -7.24 4.39
N SER A 52 0.32 -6.29 3.60
CA SER A 52 1.06 -5.08 3.26
C SER A 52 0.64 -3.94 4.17
N VAL A 53 1.61 -3.28 4.80
CA VAL A 53 1.39 -2.26 5.81
C VAL A 53 1.90 -0.89 5.36
N LEU A 54 1.18 0.15 5.75
CA LEU A 54 1.59 1.53 5.56
C LEU A 54 1.90 2.11 6.92
N VAL A 55 3.19 2.35 7.16
CA VAL A 55 3.68 2.76 8.48
C VAL A 55 4.55 4.00 8.39
N LYS A 56 4.48 4.81 9.45
CA LYS A 56 5.49 5.80 9.80
C LYS A 56 6.26 5.28 10.99
N PHE A 57 7.57 5.50 10.97
CA PHE A 57 8.42 5.11 12.07
C PHE A 57 9.61 6.04 12.28
N SER A 58 10.14 6.01 13.48
CA SER A 58 11.42 6.60 13.85
C SER A 58 12.14 5.66 14.81
N GLY A 59 13.40 5.35 14.52
CA GLY A 59 14.25 4.50 15.34
C GLY A 59 15.31 5.30 16.09
N TYR A 60 15.51 5.02 17.38
CA TYR A 60 16.40 5.75 18.28
C TYR A 60 17.33 4.81 19.03
N LEU A 61 18.53 5.30 19.30
CA LEU A 61 19.43 4.72 20.29
C LEU A 61 19.18 5.32 21.67
N GLU A 62 19.54 4.57 22.70
CA GLU A 62 19.46 5.05 24.09
C GLU A 62 20.26 6.33 24.25
N HIS A 63 19.73 7.28 25.01
CA HIS A 63 20.32 8.60 25.28
C HIS A 63 20.49 9.50 24.04
N THR A 64 19.82 9.20 22.93
CA THR A 64 19.82 10.07 21.74
C THR A 64 18.46 10.70 21.51
N ASP A 65 18.46 11.96 21.09
CA ASP A 65 17.26 12.72 20.71
C ASP A 65 17.02 12.69 19.19
N ARG A 66 18.02 12.25 18.41
CA ARG A 66 17.94 12.16 16.96
C ARG A 66 17.73 10.72 16.53
N PRO A 67 16.73 10.47 15.68
CA PRO A 67 16.53 9.15 15.14
C PRO A 67 17.69 8.76 14.21
N PHE A 68 18.15 7.51 14.31
CA PHE A 68 19.11 6.95 13.36
C PHE A 68 18.44 6.59 12.02
N ASP A 69 17.13 6.31 12.02
CA ASP A 69 16.34 6.08 10.82
C ASP A 69 14.89 6.59 11.03
N THR A 70 14.34 7.23 10.01
CA THR A 70 12.96 7.72 10.07
C THR A 70 12.35 7.94 8.67
N ASN A 71 11.07 7.62 8.56
CA ASN A 71 10.25 8.01 7.41
C ASN A 71 9.12 8.97 7.81
N TRP A 72 9.11 9.47 9.03
CA TRP A 72 8.01 10.25 9.63
C TRP A 72 7.58 11.46 8.81
N PHE A 73 8.55 12.14 8.21
CA PHE A 73 8.31 13.34 7.42
C PHE A 73 7.91 13.07 5.96
N LYS A 74 7.95 11.80 5.53
CA LYS A 74 7.50 11.45 4.19
C LYS A 74 5.99 11.59 4.09
N LYS A 75 5.52 12.43 3.15
CA LYS A 75 4.08 12.62 2.89
C LYS A 75 3.39 11.29 2.55
N ASN A 76 4.06 10.48 1.76
CA ASN A 76 3.57 9.18 1.31
C ASN A 76 4.62 8.10 1.65
N PRO A 77 4.57 7.49 2.84
CA PRO A 77 5.48 6.40 3.17
C PRO A 77 5.27 5.21 2.22
N LYS A 78 6.35 4.45 1.97
CA LYS A 78 6.29 3.26 1.13
C LYS A 78 5.39 2.22 1.81
N LEU A 79 4.56 1.59 1.00
CA LEU A 79 3.86 0.38 1.42
C LEU A 79 4.88 -0.75 1.53
N MET A 80 4.89 -1.46 2.64
CA MET A 80 5.85 -2.52 2.93
C MET A 80 5.12 -3.85 3.12
N LYS A 81 5.62 -4.90 2.52
CA LYS A 81 5.12 -6.27 2.68
C LYS A 81 5.76 -6.90 3.91
N LEU A 82 4.94 -7.44 4.81
CA LEU A 82 5.44 -8.26 5.92
C LEU A 82 6.10 -9.53 5.39
N GLY A 83 7.20 -9.92 5.99
CA GLY A 83 7.99 -11.07 5.55
C GLY A 83 8.96 -10.82 4.39
N GLU A 84 8.85 -9.69 3.67
CA GLU A 84 9.67 -9.38 2.51
C GLU A 84 10.42 -8.04 2.63
N ASP A 85 9.67 -6.95 2.87
CA ASP A 85 10.24 -5.59 2.86
C ASP A 85 10.74 -5.14 4.24
N ILE A 86 10.32 -5.80 5.32
CA ILE A 86 10.67 -5.45 6.69
C ILE A 86 11.76 -6.40 7.17
N THR A 87 12.97 -5.88 7.25
CA THR A 87 14.16 -6.66 7.62
C THR A 87 14.35 -6.78 9.13
N LEU A 88 13.72 -5.89 9.90
CA LEU A 88 13.85 -5.87 11.36
C LEU A 88 12.79 -6.77 12.00
N ARG A 89 13.22 -7.93 12.49
CA ARG A 89 12.32 -8.94 13.07
C ARG A 89 11.42 -8.39 14.19
N GLY A 90 11.96 -7.52 15.04
CA GLY A 90 11.19 -6.89 16.13
C GLY A 90 10.07 -6.00 15.60
N LEU A 91 10.34 -5.25 14.53
CA LEU A 91 9.34 -4.38 13.91
C LEU A 91 8.21 -5.22 13.28
N GLU A 92 8.55 -6.30 12.62
CA GLU A 92 7.54 -7.20 12.02
C GLU A 92 6.62 -7.81 13.09
N ILE A 93 7.21 -8.37 14.17
CA ILE A 93 6.45 -8.90 15.30
C ILE A 93 5.58 -7.81 15.95
N GLY A 94 6.14 -6.62 16.13
CA GLY A 94 5.42 -5.47 16.68
C GLY A 94 4.19 -5.09 15.84
N LEU A 95 4.35 -4.99 14.51
CA LEU A 95 3.28 -4.63 13.59
C LEU A 95 2.12 -5.62 13.60
N LEU A 96 2.39 -6.93 13.73
CA LEU A 96 1.33 -7.95 13.84
C LEU A 96 0.45 -7.77 15.08
N THR A 97 0.91 -7.03 16.09
CA THR A 97 0.12 -6.71 17.28
C THR A 97 -0.61 -5.38 17.19
N MET A 98 -0.41 -4.62 16.11
CA MET A 98 -0.98 -3.27 15.96
C MET A 98 -2.33 -3.31 15.24
N ARG A 99 -3.11 -2.25 15.47
CA ARG A 99 -4.39 -1.97 14.80
C ARG A 99 -4.27 -0.71 13.95
N LYS A 100 -5.14 -0.56 12.97
CA LYS A 100 -5.16 0.65 12.12
C LYS A 100 -5.33 1.92 12.95
N GLY A 101 -4.46 2.91 12.69
CA GLY A 101 -4.41 4.19 13.40
C GLY A 101 -3.68 4.14 14.74
N GLU A 102 -3.16 2.99 15.15
CA GLU A 102 -2.41 2.85 16.39
C GLU A 102 -1.05 3.54 16.29
N LEU A 103 -0.69 4.25 17.37
CA LEU A 103 0.65 4.76 17.62
C LEU A 103 1.21 4.04 18.83
N ALA A 104 2.34 3.37 18.66
CA ALA A 104 3.00 2.61 19.71
C ALA A 104 4.51 2.84 19.74
N ARG A 105 5.11 2.63 20.90
CA ARG A 105 6.55 2.52 21.09
C ARG A 105 6.92 1.07 21.29
N PHE A 106 8.05 0.70 20.74
CA PHE A 106 8.62 -0.63 20.88
C PHE A 106 10.07 -0.53 21.34
N LEU A 107 10.45 -1.37 22.30
CA LEU A 107 11.84 -1.65 22.61
C LEU A 107 12.21 -3.01 22.02
N PHE A 108 13.23 -3.04 21.18
CA PHE A 108 13.76 -4.26 20.59
C PHE A 108 15.14 -4.55 21.15
N LYS A 109 15.29 -5.71 21.80
CA LYS A 109 16.60 -6.20 22.20
C LYS A 109 17.42 -6.58 20.97
N PRO A 110 18.76 -6.68 21.08
CA PRO A 110 19.64 -6.90 19.92
C PRO A 110 19.20 -8.04 19.00
N ASN A 111 18.76 -9.18 19.53
CA ASN A 111 18.32 -10.35 18.75
C ASN A 111 17.07 -10.09 17.87
N TYR A 112 16.31 -9.04 18.15
CA TYR A 112 15.13 -8.59 17.41
C TYR A 112 15.40 -7.31 16.61
N ALA A 113 16.63 -6.78 16.69
CA ALA A 113 17.07 -5.56 16.02
C ALA A 113 18.32 -5.85 15.18
N PHE A 114 19.45 -5.25 15.51
CA PHE A 114 20.67 -5.29 14.68
C PHE A 114 21.71 -6.33 15.19
N GLY A 115 21.35 -7.14 16.19
CA GLY A 115 22.15 -8.25 16.67
C GLY A 115 23.44 -7.84 17.36
N THR A 116 24.34 -8.82 17.41
CA THR A 116 25.67 -8.65 18.05
C THR A 116 26.62 -7.78 17.23
N LEU A 117 26.37 -7.62 15.92
CA LEU A 117 27.23 -6.83 15.03
C LEU A 117 26.83 -5.35 14.99
N GLY A 118 25.56 -5.03 15.27
CA GLY A 118 25.03 -3.69 15.06
C GLY A 118 24.98 -3.29 13.58
N CYS A 119 25.04 -1.99 13.31
CA CYS A 119 25.17 -1.38 11.98
C CYS A 119 26.12 -0.17 12.04
N PRO A 120 27.45 -0.39 12.22
CA PRO A 120 28.42 0.70 12.32
C PRO A 120 28.43 1.58 11.05
N PRO A 121 28.68 2.89 11.18
CA PRO A 121 28.97 3.63 12.43
C PRO A 121 27.70 4.08 13.21
N LEU A 122 26.49 3.83 12.67
CA LEU A 122 25.24 4.39 13.21
C LEU A 122 24.75 3.66 14.46
N ILE A 123 24.85 2.33 14.48
CA ILE A 123 24.28 1.50 15.55
C ILE A 123 25.37 0.60 16.10
N PRO A 124 25.75 0.80 17.39
CA PRO A 124 26.75 -0.03 18.04
C PRO A 124 26.34 -1.50 18.15
N PRO A 125 27.30 -2.43 18.29
CA PRO A 125 27.02 -3.83 18.60
C PRO A 125 26.18 -4.00 19.87
N ASN A 126 25.30 -5.00 19.87
CA ASN A 126 24.45 -5.34 21.02
C ASN A 126 23.54 -4.21 21.51
N SER A 127 23.15 -3.28 20.62
CA SER A 127 22.27 -2.17 20.99
C SER A 127 20.81 -2.60 21.09
N THR A 128 20.17 -2.23 22.20
CA THR A 128 18.71 -2.15 22.28
C THR A 128 18.27 -0.86 21.59
N VAL A 129 17.20 -0.93 20.79
CA VAL A 129 16.70 0.22 20.06
C VAL A 129 15.23 0.50 20.39
N LEU A 130 14.87 1.78 20.38
CA LEU A 130 13.49 2.23 20.52
C LEU A 130 12.94 2.58 19.15
N PHE A 131 11.75 2.08 18.84
CA PHE A 131 10.99 2.48 17.66
C PHE A 131 9.67 3.10 18.07
N GLU A 132 9.39 4.29 17.56
CA GLU A 132 8.04 4.84 17.51
C GLU A 132 7.43 4.49 16.17
N VAL A 133 6.23 3.90 16.18
CA VAL A 133 5.58 3.37 14.99
C VAL A 133 4.12 3.78 14.98
N GLU A 134 3.68 4.41 13.88
CA GLU A 134 2.28 4.67 13.59
C GLU A 134 1.83 3.80 12.42
N LEU A 135 0.89 2.89 12.68
CA LEU A 135 0.26 2.10 11.64
C LEU A 135 -0.87 2.89 11.00
N LEU A 136 -0.63 3.46 9.82
CA LEU A 136 -1.61 4.28 9.11
C LEU A 136 -2.72 3.42 8.51
N ASP A 137 -2.35 2.32 7.85
CA ASP A 137 -3.28 1.38 7.24
C ASP A 137 -2.59 0.05 6.93
N PHE A 138 -3.38 -0.98 6.69
CA PHE A 138 -2.87 -2.25 6.17
C PHE A 138 -3.87 -2.86 5.18
N LEU A 139 -3.39 -3.76 4.36
CA LEU A 139 -4.16 -4.49 3.37
C LEU A 139 -3.79 -5.96 3.44
N ASP A 140 -4.78 -6.80 3.71
CA ASP A 140 -4.61 -8.24 3.64
C ASP A 140 -4.47 -8.64 2.17
N SER A 141 -3.22 -8.81 1.74
CA SER A 141 -2.88 -9.23 0.38
C SER A 141 -2.48 -10.71 0.29
N ALA A 142 -2.46 -11.40 1.42
CA ALA A 142 -1.97 -12.79 1.50
C ALA A 142 -2.69 -13.72 0.52
N GLU A 143 -4.01 -13.61 0.41
CA GLU A 143 -4.81 -14.44 -0.50
C GLU A 143 -4.53 -14.11 -1.98
N SER A 144 -4.32 -12.83 -2.29
CA SER A 144 -3.98 -12.37 -3.64
C SER A 144 -2.57 -12.78 -4.03
N ASP A 145 -1.60 -12.63 -3.13
CA ASP A 145 -0.21 -12.99 -3.42
C ASP A 145 -0.05 -14.51 -3.61
N ARG A 146 -0.63 -15.33 -2.75
CA ARG A 146 -0.68 -16.80 -2.92
C ARG A 146 -1.32 -17.23 -4.24
N PHE A 147 -2.28 -16.44 -4.75
CA PHE A 147 -2.91 -16.73 -6.03
C PHE A 147 -1.94 -16.63 -7.21
N PHE A 148 -0.95 -15.74 -7.15
CA PHE A 148 0.06 -15.61 -8.20
C PHE A 148 1.07 -16.75 -8.19
N ASP A 149 1.30 -17.39 -7.05
CA ASP A 149 2.23 -18.51 -6.86
C ASP A 149 1.62 -19.86 -7.26
N LEU A 150 0.29 -19.95 -7.40
CA LEU A 150 -0.41 -21.18 -7.75
C LEU A 150 -0.50 -21.38 -9.27
N PRO A 151 -0.36 -22.63 -9.76
CA PRO A 151 -0.61 -22.93 -11.16
C PRO A 151 -2.10 -22.68 -11.52
N PRO A 152 -2.39 -22.19 -12.74
CA PRO A 152 -3.72 -21.71 -13.12
C PRO A 152 -4.83 -22.75 -13.11
N VAL A 153 -4.50 -24.04 -13.03
CA VAL A 153 -5.43 -25.16 -13.27
C VAL A 153 -6.41 -25.44 -12.13
N ASN A 154 -6.14 -24.97 -10.89
CA ASN A 154 -6.91 -25.38 -9.71
C ASN A 154 -7.59 -24.24 -8.94
N CYS A 155 -7.81 -23.09 -9.57
CA CYS A 155 -8.37 -21.95 -8.86
C CYS A 155 -9.89 -21.88 -8.97
N CYS A 156 -10.58 -21.94 -7.83
CA CYS A 156 -12.01 -21.73 -7.74
C CYS A 156 -12.37 -20.29 -8.20
N PHE A 157 -13.42 -20.17 -9.00
CA PHE A 157 -13.92 -18.89 -9.53
C PHE A 157 -14.06 -17.80 -8.47
N SER A 158 -14.65 -18.13 -7.30
CA SER A 158 -14.83 -17.18 -6.20
C SER A 158 -13.51 -16.61 -5.66
N LYS A 159 -12.45 -17.44 -5.58
CA LYS A 159 -11.12 -16.99 -5.15
C LYS A 159 -10.48 -16.04 -6.17
N ILE A 160 -10.65 -16.33 -7.44
CA ILE A 160 -10.12 -15.47 -8.52
C ILE A 160 -10.77 -14.09 -8.49
N ILE A 161 -12.10 -14.03 -8.38
CA ILE A 161 -12.83 -12.76 -8.30
C ILE A 161 -12.41 -12.00 -7.03
N LYS A 162 -12.30 -12.68 -5.89
CA LYS A 162 -11.87 -12.07 -4.63
C LYS A 162 -10.44 -11.51 -4.73
N ALA A 163 -9.50 -12.24 -5.34
CA ALA A 163 -8.14 -11.77 -5.57
C ALA A 163 -8.11 -10.53 -6.48
N ALA A 164 -8.85 -10.56 -7.58
CA ALA A 164 -8.93 -9.42 -8.49
C ALA A 164 -9.55 -8.18 -7.80
N GLU A 165 -10.56 -8.38 -6.97
CA GLU A 165 -11.19 -7.30 -6.21
C GLU A 165 -10.23 -6.72 -5.15
N THR A 166 -9.48 -7.58 -4.47
CA THR A 166 -8.45 -7.16 -3.50
C THR A 166 -7.38 -6.31 -4.18
N GLU A 167 -6.83 -6.76 -5.30
CA GLU A 167 -5.87 -5.97 -6.08
C GLU A 167 -6.45 -4.64 -6.56
N ARG A 168 -7.71 -4.62 -6.99
CA ARG A 168 -8.39 -3.39 -7.39
C ARG A 168 -8.58 -2.41 -6.22
N LYS A 169 -9.01 -2.91 -5.05
CA LYS A 169 -9.14 -2.10 -3.82
C LYS A 169 -7.79 -1.51 -3.41
N PHE A 170 -6.75 -2.32 -3.49
CA PHE A 170 -5.37 -1.91 -3.23
C PHE A 170 -4.93 -0.80 -4.19
N GLY A 171 -5.20 -0.97 -5.49
CA GLY A 171 -4.95 0.06 -6.49
C GLY A 171 -5.69 1.36 -6.20
N ASN A 172 -6.97 1.29 -5.78
CA ASN A 172 -7.76 2.47 -5.40
C ASN A 172 -7.13 3.19 -4.21
N TYR A 173 -6.72 2.44 -3.18
CA TYR A 173 -6.05 3.01 -2.02
C TYR A 173 -4.78 3.78 -2.42
N LEU A 174 -3.90 3.17 -3.20
CA LEU A 174 -2.68 3.80 -3.70
C LEU A 174 -2.97 5.01 -4.59
N PHE A 175 -4.03 4.96 -5.39
CA PHE A 175 -4.48 6.07 -6.23
C PHE A 175 -4.87 7.29 -5.38
N HIS A 176 -5.61 7.08 -4.30
CA HIS A 176 -5.98 8.16 -3.36
C HIS A 176 -4.76 8.75 -2.64
N GLN A 177 -3.72 7.95 -2.46
CA GLN A 177 -2.42 8.42 -1.95
C GLN A 177 -1.54 9.10 -3.02
N THR A 178 -2.07 9.36 -4.20
CA THR A 178 -1.33 9.91 -5.35
C THR A 178 -0.17 9.05 -5.86
N ARG A 179 -0.11 7.79 -5.45
CA ARG A 179 0.90 6.80 -5.86
C ARG A 179 0.47 6.11 -7.15
N PHE A 180 0.40 6.88 -8.22
CA PHE A 180 -0.21 6.44 -9.49
C PHE A 180 0.53 5.29 -10.17
N MET A 181 1.87 5.23 -10.06
CA MET A 181 2.64 4.11 -10.64
C MET A 181 2.31 2.80 -9.93
N ASP A 182 2.30 2.81 -8.60
CA ASP A 182 2.00 1.63 -7.79
C ASP A 182 0.54 1.20 -7.97
N ALA A 183 -0.38 2.16 -8.02
CA ALA A 183 -1.79 1.90 -8.31
C ALA A 183 -1.98 1.21 -9.67
N LYS A 184 -1.25 1.67 -10.71
CA LYS A 184 -1.29 1.07 -12.04
C LYS A 184 -0.83 -0.39 -12.01
N GLU A 185 0.25 -0.70 -11.29
CA GLU A 185 0.73 -2.09 -11.20
C GLU A 185 -0.29 -3.00 -10.49
N ARG A 186 -0.95 -2.52 -9.42
CA ARG A 186 -2.03 -3.28 -8.76
C ARG A 186 -3.23 -3.50 -9.68
N TYR A 187 -3.67 -2.51 -10.44
CA TYR A 187 -4.74 -2.70 -11.42
C TYR A 187 -4.35 -3.65 -12.56
N LYS A 188 -3.08 -3.66 -12.99
CA LYS A 188 -2.60 -4.65 -13.95
C LYS A 188 -2.62 -6.06 -13.37
N ARG A 189 -2.23 -6.24 -12.11
CA ARG A 189 -2.34 -7.53 -11.42
C ARG A 189 -3.79 -7.99 -11.40
N ALA A 190 -4.74 -7.12 -11.03
CA ALA A 190 -6.17 -7.44 -11.10
C ALA A 190 -6.61 -7.88 -12.50
N SER A 191 -6.17 -7.18 -13.55
CA SER A 191 -6.46 -7.57 -14.94
C SER A 191 -5.85 -8.93 -15.29
N SER A 192 -4.61 -9.20 -14.88
CA SER A 192 -3.92 -10.48 -15.12
C SER A 192 -4.66 -11.65 -14.44
N VAL A 193 -5.12 -11.44 -13.21
CA VAL A 193 -5.93 -12.43 -12.48
C VAL A 193 -7.22 -12.75 -13.25
N LEU A 194 -7.94 -11.73 -13.71
CA LEU A 194 -9.20 -11.92 -14.46
C LEU A 194 -8.98 -12.58 -15.82
N ASN A 195 -7.82 -12.44 -16.44
CA ASN A 195 -7.50 -13.10 -17.69
C ASN A 195 -7.22 -14.62 -17.56
N ARG A 196 -6.98 -15.11 -16.33
CA ARG A 196 -6.79 -16.54 -16.06
C ARG A 196 -8.12 -17.30 -15.96
N ILE A 197 -9.25 -16.62 -16.00
CA ILE A 197 -10.57 -17.24 -15.84
C ILE A 197 -11.01 -17.85 -17.17
N CYS A 198 -11.23 -19.16 -17.18
CA CYS A 198 -12.11 -19.80 -18.16
C CYS A 198 -13.54 -19.79 -17.56
N ALA A 199 -14.25 -18.66 -17.73
CA ALA A 199 -15.58 -18.49 -17.14
C ALA A 199 -16.61 -19.37 -17.85
N LYS A 200 -17.48 -20.02 -17.08
CA LYS A 200 -18.72 -20.60 -17.59
C LYS A 200 -19.66 -19.45 -18.00
N GLU A 201 -20.59 -19.71 -18.90
CA GLU A 201 -21.52 -18.67 -19.39
C GLU A 201 -22.27 -17.96 -18.24
N THR A 202 -22.63 -18.72 -17.18
CA THR A 202 -23.30 -18.18 -15.98
C THR A 202 -22.44 -17.25 -15.12
N GLU A 203 -21.13 -17.25 -15.32
CA GLU A 203 -20.15 -16.47 -14.56
C GLU A 203 -19.60 -15.27 -15.35
N LYS A 204 -19.86 -15.25 -16.66
CA LYS A 204 -19.32 -14.28 -17.60
C LYS A 204 -19.66 -12.84 -17.23
N GLU A 205 -20.92 -12.57 -16.91
CA GLU A 205 -21.37 -11.23 -16.52
C GLU A 205 -20.59 -10.68 -15.32
N LYS A 206 -20.30 -11.52 -14.33
CA LYS A 206 -19.52 -11.11 -13.14
C LYS A 206 -18.06 -10.79 -13.49
N VAL A 207 -17.48 -11.59 -14.39
CA VAL A 207 -16.10 -11.36 -14.87
C VAL A 207 -16.04 -10.06 -15.68
N ASP A 208 -16.96 -9.85 -16.57
CA ASP A 208 -16.99 -8.67 -17.43
C ASP A 208 -17.26 -7.39 -16.63
N ALA A 209 -18.13 -7.45 -15.61
CA ALA A 209 -18.31 -6.36 -14.67
C ALA A 209 -17.01 -6.03 -13.89
N ALA A 210 -16.28 -7.06 -13.43
CA ALA A 210 -14.99 -6.86 -12.75
C ALA A 210 -13.93 -6.30 -13.71
N ARG A 211 -13.84 -6.80 -14.95
CA ARG A 211 -12.95 -6.29 -16.00
C ARG A 211 -13.22 -4.83 -16.33
N LEU A 212 -14.50 -4.48 -16.49
CA LEU A 212 -14.93 -3.11 -16.74
C LEU A 212 -14.39 -2.15 -15.69
N LEU A 213 -14.57 -2.47 -14.41
CA LEU A 213 -14.07 -1.64 -13.31
C LEU A 213 -12.54 -1.49 -13.34
N VAL A 214 -11.83 -2.58 -13.63
CA VAL A 214 -10.36 -2.55 -13.71
C VAL A 214 -9.89 -1.71 -14.90
N PHE A 215 -10.51 -1.85 -16.09
CA PHE A 215 -10.14 -1.06 -17.26
C PHE A 215 -10.45 0.42 -17.09
N LEU A 216 -11.56 0.76 -16.45
CA LEU A 216 -11.87 2.13 -16.07
C LEU A 216 -10.78 2.72 -15.16
N ASN A 217 -10.33 1.98 -14.17
CA ASN A 217 -9.28 2.44 -13.28
C ASN A 217 -7.91 2.55 -13.97
N LEU A 218 -7.57 1.58 -14.83
CA LEU A 218 -6.35 1.63 -15.67
C LEU A 218 -6.36 2.84 -16.62
N SER A 219 -7.48 3.11 -17.27
CA SER A 219 -7.62 4.30 -18.11
C SER A 219 -7.39 5.58 -17.32
N PHE A 220 -7.98 5.69 -16.13
CA PHE A 220 -7.86 6.88 -15.29
C PHE A 220 -6.45 7.09 -14.73
N VAL A 221 -5.82 6.03 -14.25
CA VAL A 221 -4.44 6.14 -13.73
C VAL A 221 -3.45 6.46 -14.85
N CYS A 222 -3.67 5.96 -16.07
CA CYS A 222 -2.85 6.31 -17.22
C CYS A 222 -2.98 7.79 -17.61
N LEU A 223 -4.18 8.38 -17.48
CA LEU A 223 -4.37 9.84 -17.64
C LEU A 223 -3.55 10.62 -16.59
N LYS A 224 -3.57 10.20 -15.33
CA LYS A 224 -2.80 10.83 -14.26
C LYS A 224 -1.28 10.69 -14.44
N LEU A 225 -0.85 9.67 -15.17
CA LEU A 225 0.55 9.42 -15.53
C LEU A 225 0.96 10.03 -16.88
N GLU A 226 0.09 10.85 -17.48
CA GLU A 226 0.32 11.51 -18.77
C GLU A 226 0.65 10.53 -19.91
N ARG A 227 -0.06 9.37 -19.91
CA ARG A 227 0.06 8.32 -20.94
C ARG A 227 -1.26 8.17 -21.72
N PRO A 228 -1.59 9.13 -22.60
CA PRO A 228 -2.87 9.21 -23.28
C PRO A 228 -3.17 7.98 -24.15
N ASP A 229 -2.17 7.47 -24.88
CA ASP A 229 -2.34 6.30 -25.75
C ASP A 229 -2.80 5.07 -24.97
N ARG A 230 -2.20 4.83 -23.81
CA ARG A 230 -2.58 3.73 -22.93
C ARG A 230 -3.92 3.98 -22.25
N ALA A 231 -4.21 5.22 -21.87
CA ALA A 231 -5.49 5.61 -21.30
C ALA A 231 -6.64 5.36 -22.29
N LEU A 232 -6.43 5.73 -23.57
CA LEU A 232 -7.39 5.49 -24.64
C LEU A 232 -7.58 3.99 -24.88
N ALA A 233 -6.50 3.21 -24.97
CA ALA A 233 -6.58 1.77 -25.18
C ALA A 233 -7.39 1.05 -24.08
N TYR A 234 -7.21 1.41 -22.81
CA TYR A 234 -8.02 0.86 -21.73
C TYR A 234 -9.46 1.40 -21.73
N GLY A 235 -9.67 2.64 -22.16
CA GLY A 235 -11.01 3.20 -22.35
C GLY A 235 -11.81 2.45 -23.41
N ILE A 236 -11.17 2.12 -24.55
CA ILE A 236 -11.78 1.30 -25.62
C ILE A 236 -12.12 -0.09 -25.09
N LYS A 237 -11.20 -0.78 -24.40
CA LYS A 237 -11.50 -2.08 -23.79
C LYS A 237 -12.67 -2.04 -22.81
N ALA A 238 -12.86 -0.93 -22.12
CA ALA A 238 -14.03 -0.75 -21.25
C ALA A 238 -15.32 -0.60 -22.06
N LEU A 239 -15.28 0.10 -23.22
CA LEU A 239 -16.41 0.25 -24.14
C LEU A 239 -16.76 -1.04 -24.90
N GLU A 240 -15.79 -1.91 -25.15
CA GLU A 240 -16.05 -3.26 -25.70
C GLU A 240 -16.91 -4.12 -24.74
N LEU A 241 -16.84 -3.87 -23.45
CA LEU A 241 -17.65 -4.56 -22.42
C LEU A 241 -18.98 -3.85 -22.15
N ASP A 242 -19.01 -2.53 -22.25
CA ASP A 242 -20.19 -1.69 -22.02
C ASP A 242 -20.09 -0.43 -22.90
N GLU A 243 -20.68 -0.49 -24.10
CA GLU A 243 -20.64 0.60 -25.08
C GLU A 243 -21.23 1.91 -24.58
N LYS A 244 -22.18 1.85 -23.65
CA LYS A 244 -22.88 3.01 -23.09
C LYS A 244 -22.26 3.52 -21.79
N ASN A 245 -21.13 3.00 -21.38
CA ASN A 245 -20.50 3.39 -20.13
C ASN A 245 -20.07 4.85 -20.15
N ALA A 246 -20.79 5.71 -19.42
CA ALA A 246 -20.56 7.14 -19.38
C ALA A 246 -19.13 7.51 -18.92
N LYS A 247 -18.54 6.76 -17.98
CA LYS A 247 -17.18 7.02 -17.49
C LYS A 247 -16.13 6.69 -18.56
N ALA A 248 -16.32 5.60 -19.31
CA ALA A 248 -15.43 5.22 -20.40
C ALA A 248 -15.51 6.23 -21.55
N LEU A 249 -16.71 6.60 -21.97
CA LEU A 249 -16.94 7.62 -23.00
C LEU A 249 -16.32 8.96 -22.63
N PHE A 250 -16.55 9.42 -21.38
CA PHE A 250 -15.98 10.68 -20.90
C PHE A 250 -14.44 10.65 -20.93
N ARG A 251 -13.82 9.56 -20.49
CA ARG A 251 -12.35 9.44 -20.46
C ARG A 251 -11.76 9.37 -21.86
N CYS A 252 -12.36 8.62 -22.77
CA CYS A 252 -11.94 8.60 -24.17
C CYS A 252 -12.06 9.98 -24.82
N GLY A 253 -13.15 10.70 -24.56
CA GLY A 253 -13.35 12.07 -25.02
C GLY A 253 -12.32 13.04 -24.43
N GLN A 254 -12.01 12.91 -23.15
CA GLN A 254 -10.99 13.74 -22.46
C GLN A 254 -9.60 13.51 -23.09
N VAL A 255 -9.22 12.27 -23.35
CA VAL A 255 -7.95 11.95 -24.03
C VAL A 255 -7.88 12.60 -25.40
N ARG A 256 -8.92 12.42 -26.23
CA ARG A 256 -8.97 12.98 -27.58
C ARG A 256 -8.89 14.52 -27.56
N ARG A 257 -9.65 15.16 -26.67
CA ARG A 257 -9.68 16.63 -26.57
C ARG A 257 -8.36 17.25 -26.15
N VAL A 258 -7.68 16.64 -25.15
CA VAL A 258 -6.49 17.24 -24.50
C VAL A 258 -5.20 16.88 -25.25
N PHE A 259 -5.09 15.64 -25.71
CA PHE A 259 -3.82 15.13 -26.26
C PHE A 259 -3.80 15.01 -27.78
N PHE A 260 -4.97 15.03 -28.45
CA PHE A 260 -5.08 14.98 -29.92
C PHE A 260 -5.93 16.13 -30.50
N PRO A 261 -5.65 17.39 -30.16
CA PRO A 261 -6.45 18.51 -30.66
C PRO A 261 -6.38 18.66 -32.18
N ILE A 262 -5.29 18.25 -32.82
CA ILE A 262 -5.09 18.36 -34.28
C ILE A 262 -5.99 17.39 -35.06
N PHE A 263 -6.34 16.23 -34.52
CA PHE A 263 -7.23 15.27 -35.18
C PHE A 263 -8.66 15.81 -35.36
N HIS A 264 -9.09 16.66 -34.44
CA HIS A 264 -10.45 17.28 -34.54
C HIS A 264 -10.49 18.39 -35.56
N ILE A 265 -9.36 19.04 -35.85
CA ILE A 265 -9.28 20.10 -36.88
C ILE A 265 -9.29 19.49 -38.27
N LEU A 266 -8.63 18.33 -38.46
CA LEU A 266 -8.58 17.64 -39.73
C LEU A 266 -9.89 16.96 -40.11
N GLN A 267 -10.67 16.42 -39.17
CA GLN A 267 -12.01 15.88 -39.46
C GLN A 267 -13.05 16.95 -39.76
N ASN A 268 -12.91 18.15 -39.25
CA ASN A 268 -13.79 19.28 -39.57
C ASN A 268 -13.40 20.01 -40.86
N SER A 269 -12.17 19.79 -41.37
CA SER A 269 -11.74 20.36 -42.65
C SER A 269 -12.21 19.54 -43.88
N GLU A 270 -12.58 18.27 -43.69
CA GLU A 270 -13.15 17.46 -44.80
C GLU A 270 -14.66 17.69 -45.04
N VAL A 271 -15.33 18.45 -44.15
CA VAL A 271 -16.77 18.77 -44.29
C VAL A 271 -17.03 20.07 -45.11
N PHE A 272 -15.96 20.77 -45.50
CA PHE A 272 -16.11 22.01 -46.29
C PHE A 272 -15.70 21.89 -47.76
N PHE A 273 -15.64 20.71 -48.32
CA PHE A 273 -15.49 20.53 -49.78
C PHE A 273 -16.59 19.61 -50.32
N TYR A 274 -17.83 20.12 -50.29
CA TYR A 274 -18.88 19.77 -51.29
C TYR A 274 -19.88 20.91 -51.35
#